data_9f11d0f696255e33d76bbf7f4c3d363c
#
_entry.id   9f11d0f696255e33d76bbf7f4c3d363c
#
_cell.length_a   1.000
_cell.length_b   1.000
_cell.length_c   1.000
_cell.angle_alpha   90.00
_cell.angle_beta   90.00
_cell.angle_gamma   90.00
#
_symmetry.space_group_name_H-M   'P 1'
#
loop_
_entity.id
_entity.type
_entity.pdbx_description
1 polymer ?
#
loop_
_entity_poly.entity_id
_entity_poly.type
_entity_poly.pdbx_seq_one_letter_code
_entity_poly.pdbx_strand_id
1 'polypeptide(L)'
;MDKSRQKYLQQWLRTQQKPIKKYLNLNILLATFSSVILVGQTYLLASLLHKLIILGEPVTGLAPYFIGLVVGFALRALILWIREKIGFKCGQLLRNIIRQQILDKIHQVGPATINNKPAGSWATIMLEQVENLHNFYARYLPQQALSAIVPMIILIAVFPLNWAAGLILMGTAPLIPIFMILVGKAAADSSQKNMDTLARLSGQFLDRLRGLETLRLFDRTSEQTRHIENSTEDFRETTMDVLKMAFLSSAVLEFFTSISIALMAVYFGFSYLGQVEFGSYGMPITLFIGFFCLILAPEFYQPLRDLGTYYHDRAAGIGAADAIVDFLEEDYLIAQGDSKAPFESQSAVEILGENVVVLSPQGKPLTEALNFHIPAHSHMAIVGQSGAGKTSLINAILGFLPYEGSLKINGQELRDIDLAQWRKHIAWVGQNPLLLQGTIKENLLFGDIQASAQEIDHALALAQAKEFTDRLGLEAEIKEGGIGVSVGQAQRLAVARALLRKGNLLLLDEPTASLDAQSENQVLQALQHISRQQTTVMITHRIEDLKQCDTILVMRHGQIIQLGHFDQLQHQGFFAELLAQRQQDIN
;
A
#
# COMPACT_ATOMS: atom_id res chain seq x y z
N MET A 1 -15.79 -8.57 10.22
CA MET A 1 -15.65 -7.12 10.52
C MET A 1 -16.84 -6.62 11.33
N ASP A 2 -16.61 -5.92 12.44
CA ASP A 2 -17.70 -5.38 13.28
C ASP A 2 -18.49 -4.30 12.51
N LYS A 3 -19.81 -4.20 12.80
CA LYS A 3 -20.71 -3.21 12.15
C LYS A 3 -20.29 -1.76 12.40
N SER A 4 -19.72 -1.46 13.58
CA SER A 4 -19.20 -0.15 13.95
C SER A 4 -18.01 0.24 13.06
N ARG A 5 -17.05 -0.67 12.90
CA ARG A 5 -15.87 -0.51 12.05
C ARG A 5 -16.24 -0.32 10.57
N GLN A 6 -17.19 -1.13 10.09
CA GLN A 6 -17.67 -0.99 8.71
C GLN A 6 -18.32 0.39 8.45
N LYS A 7 -19.09 0.90 9.41
CA LYS A 7 -19.69 2.25 9.31
C LYS A 7 -18.63 3.34 9.29
N TYR A 8 -17.61 3.21 10.12
CA TYR A 8 -16.48 4.12 10.18
C TYR A 8 -15.72 4.18 8.84
N LEU A 9 -15.37 3.04 8.27
CA LEU A 9 -14.69 2.96 6.98
C LEU A 9 -15.51 3.56 5.83
N GLN A 10 -16.83 3.35 5.83
CA GLN A 10 -17.72 4.00 4.86
C GLN A 10 -17.72 5.52 5.02
N GLN A 11 -17.66 6.01 6.26
CA GLN A 11 -17.56 7.45 6.51
C GLN A 11 -16.22 8.01 6.06
N TRP A 12 -15.12 7.30 6.34
CA TRP A 12 -13.79 7.65 5.86
C TRP A 12 -13.74 7.72 4.33
N LEU A 13 -14.24 6.70 3.63
CA LEU A 13 -14.35 6.68 2.16
C LEU A 13 -15.15 7.87 1.64
N ARG A 14 -16.22 8.29 2.33
CA ARG A 14 -16.99 9.48 1.97
C ARG A 14 -16.21 10.79 2.16
N THR A 15 -15.37 10.89 3.19
CA THR A 15 -14.53 12.09 3.38
C THR A 15 -13.50 12.24 2.29
N GLN A 16 -12.95 11.13 1.78
CA GLN A 16 -12.00 11.13 0.67
C GLN A 16 -12.61 11.54 -0.68
N GLN A 17 -13.94 11.60 -0.80
CA GLN A 17 -14.61 12.07 -2.03
C GLN A 17 -14.49 13.56 -2.28
N LYS A 18 -14.20 14.38 -1.26
CA LYS A 18 -14.23 15.85 -1.37
C LYS A 18 -13.45 16.40 -2.57
N PRO A 19 -12.19 15.98 -2.84
CA PRO A 19 -11.40 16.51 -3.95
C PRO A 19 -11.93 16.08 -5.34
N ILE A 20 -12.63 14.94 -5.43
CA ILE A 20 -13.13 14.40 -6.71
C ILE A 20 -14.61 14.66 -6.95
N LYS A 21 -15.31 15.32 -6.02
CA LYS A 21 -16.75 15.53 -6.06
C LYS A 21 -17.24 16.19 -7.35
N LYS A 22 -16.48 17.13 -7.90
CA LYS A 22 -16.81 17.80 -9.18
C LYS A 22 -16.86 16.81 -10.35
N TYR A 23 -15.88 15.94 -10.45
CA TYR A 23 -15.80 14.91 -11.49
C TYR A 23 -16.90 13.85 -11.31
N LEU A 24 -17.18 13.45 -10.07
CA LEU A 24 -18.24 12.50 -9.74
C LEU A 24 -19.62 13.05 -10.18
N ASN A 25 -19.92 14.29 -9.80
CA ASN A 25 -21.18 14.94 -10.16
C ASN A 25 -21.30 15.11 -11.67
N LEU A 26 -20.22 15.47 -12.37
CA LEU A 26 -20.22 15.58 -13.83
C LEU A 26 -20.48 14.23 -14.51
N ASN A 27 -19.90 13.14 -13.99
CA ASN A 27 -20.17 11.78 -14.49
C ASN A 27 -21.65 11.41 -14.34
N ILE A 28 -22.26 11.69 -13.17
CA ILE A 28 -23.68 11.42 -12.91
C ILE A 28 -24.55 12.27 -13.84
N LEU A 29 -24.25 13.56 -14.01
CA LEU A 29 -24.98 14.45 -14.88
C LEU A 29 -24.96 14.00 -16.35
N LEU A 30 -23.78 13.63 -16.85
CA LEU A 30 -23.64 13.10 -18.22
C LEU A 30 -24.41 11.81 -18.41
N ALA A 31 -24.40 10.93 -17.41
CA ALA A 31 -25.18 9.69 -17.46
C ALA A 31 -26.69 9.95 -17.45
N THR A 32 -27.14 10.90 -16.62
CA THR A 32 -28.54 11.35 -16.59
C THR A 32 -28.97 11.89 -17.96
N PHE A 33 -28.14 12.74 -18.57
CA PHE A 33 -28.39 13.26 -19.91
C PHE A 33 -28.42 12.15 -20.97
N SER A 34 -27.47 11.18 -20.92
CA SER A 34 -27.49 10.01 -21.78
C SER A 34 -28.80 9.21 -21.67
N SER A 35 -29.37 9.12 -20.46
CA SER A 35 -30.64 8.41 -20.23
C SER A 35 -31.84 9.15 -20.83
N VAL A 36 -31.83 10.47 -20.81
CA VAL A 36 -32.87 11.26 -21.49
C VAL A 36 -32.79 11.07 -23.02
N ILE A 37 -31.57 11.05 -23.58
CA ILE A 37 -31.37 10.75 -25.01
C ILE A 37 -31.86 9.33 -25.34
N LEU A 38 -31.62 8.35 -24.46
CA LEU A 38 -32.14 6.98 -24.62
C LEU A 38 -33.65 6.95 -24.75
N VAL A 39 -34.37 7.66 -23.87
CA VAL A 39 -35.85 7.79 -23.96
C VAL A 39 -36.27 8.40 -25.28
N GLY A 40 -35.59 9.47 -25.73
CA GLY A 40 -35.83 10.10 -27.04
C GLY A 40 -35.57 9.15 -28.22
N GLN A 41 -34.48 8.38 -28.17
CA GLN A 41 -34.20 7.38 -29.20
C GLN A 41 -35.26 6.28 -29.24
N THR A 42 -35.72 5.81 -28.09
CA THR A 42 -36.76 4.80 -27.98
C THR A 42 -38.09 5.34 -28.53
N TYR A 43 -38.39 6.62 -28.27
CA TYR A 43 -39.56 7.31 -28.85
C TYR A 43 -39.49 7.34 -30.39
N LEU A 44 -38.35 7.72 -30.96
CA LEU A 44 -38.15 7.74 -32.41
C LEU A 44 -38.27 6.33 -33.01
N LEU A 45 -37.67 5.33 -32.37
CA LEU A 45 -37.73 3.96 -32.84
C LEU A 45 -39.14 3.37 -32.78
N ALA A 46 -39.84 3.56 -31.66
CA ALA A 46 -41.23 3.10 -31.52
C ALA A 46 -42.18 3.82 -32.51
N SER A 47 -41.98 5.14 -32.75
CA SER A 47 -42.70 5.89 -33.75
C SER A 47 -42.43 5.39 -35.17
N LEU A 48 -41.17 5.13 -35.49
CA LEU A 48 -40.76 4.58 -36.79
C LEU A 48 -41.45 3.23 -37.06
N LEU A 49 -41.39 2.32 -36.08
CA LEU A 49 -42.01 1.00 -36.18
C LEU A 49 -43.54 1.10 -36.34
N HIS A 50 -44.18 1.98 -35.57
CA HIS A 50 -45.63 2.19 -35.67
C HIS A 50 -46.04 2.73 -37.06
N LYS A 51 -45.32 3.73 -37.57
CA LYS A 51 -45.58 4.33 -38.88
C LYS A 51 -45.34 3.36 -40.04
N LEU A 52 -44.25 2.58 -39.95
CA LEU A 52 -43.89 1.60 -40.99
C LEU A 52 -44.88 0.40 -41.01
N ILE A 53 -45.24 -0.15 -39.85
CA ILE A 53 -46.01 -1.39 -39.75
C ILE A 53 -47.53 -1.15 -39.82
N ILE A 54 -48.04 -0.10 -39.11
CA ILE A 54 -49.45 0.13 -38.99
C ILE A 54 -49.95 1.12 -40.05
N LEU A 55 -49.24 2.25 -40.26
CA LEU A 55 -49.65 3.27 -41.20
C LEU A 55 -49.17 3.02 -42.63
N GLY A 56 -48.23 2.07 -42.84
CA GLY A 56 -47.73 1.77 -44.17
C GLY A 56 -46.98 2.90 -44.86
N GLU A 57 -46.45 3.86 -44.10
CA GLU A 57 -45.72 5.00 -44.67
C GLU A 57 -44.47 4.54 -45.43
N PRO A 58 -44.20 5.15 -46.62
CA PRO A 58 -43.03 4.78 -47.38
C PRO A 58 -41.73 5.16 -46.66
N VAL A 59 -40.70 4.28 -46.76
CA VAL A 59 -39.40 4.45 -46.06
C VAL A 59 -38.75 5.81 -46.37
N THR A 60 -38.97 6.35 -47.54
CA THR A 60 -38.44 7.68 -47.95
C THR A 60 -38.96 8.82 -47.11
N GLY A 61 -40.21 8.75 -46.58
CA GLY A 61 -40.79 9.72 -45.67
C GLY A 61 -40.27 9.60 -44.24
N LEU A 62 -39.67 8.49 -43.88
CA LEU A 62 -39.19 8.20 -42.53
C LEU A 62 -37.69 8.54 -42.32
N ALA A 63 -37.02 9.12 -43.30
CA ALA A 63 -35.61 9.53 -43.23
C ALA A 63 -35.26 10.37 -41.99
N PRO A 64 -36.09 11.35 -41.50
CA PRO A 64 -35.79 12.11 -40.30
C PRO A 64 -35.66 11.25 -39.04
N TYR A 65 -36.44 10.17 -38.92
CA TYR A 65 -36.38 9.24 -37.79
C TYR A 65 -35.06 8.45 -37.78
N PHE A 66 -34.60 7.97 -38.95
CA PHE A 66 -33.30 7.30 -39.08
C PHE A 66 -32.14 8.23 -38.76
N ILE A 67 -32.17 9.47 -39.28
CA ILE A 67 -31.14 10.48 -38.97
C ILE A 67 -31.13 10.77 -37.46
N GLY A 68 -32.30 10.97 -36.85
CA GLY A 68 -32.41 11.19 -35.40
C GLY A 68 -31.85 10.03 -34.56
N LEU A 69 -32.10 8.80 -34.97
CA LEU A 69 -31.53 7.60 -34.32
C LEU A 69 -30.01 7.57 -34.44
N VAL A 70 -29.46 7.79 -35.64
CA VAL A 70 -28.01 7.79 -35.85
C VAL A 70 -27.33 8.89 -35.03
N VAL A 71 -27.89 10.11 -35.03
CA VAL A 71 -27.37 11.22 -34.22
C VAL A 71 -27.44 10.88 -32.72
N GLY A 72 -28.57 10.32 -32.26
CA GLY A 72 -28.72 9.89 -30.88
C GLY A 72 -27.69 8.84 -30.46
N PHE A 73 -27.45 7.81 -31.29
CA PHE A 73 -26.42 6.81 -31.02
C PHE A 73 -25.01 7.40 -30.96
N ALA A 74 -24.67 8.27 -31.92
CA ALA A 74 -23.38 8.96 -31.94
C ALA A 74 -23.17 9.82 -30.69
N LEU A 75 -24.21 10.55 -30.27
CA LEU A 75 -24.17 11.41 -29.08
C LEU A 75 -24.03 10.58 -27.78
N ARG A 76 -24.78 9.48 -27.65
CA ARG A 76 -24.63 8.57 -26.50
C ARG A 76 -23.24 7.93 -26.47
N ALA A 77 -22.70 7.49 -27.60
CA ALA A 77 -21.36 6.94 -27.68
C ALA A 77 -20.29 7.96 -27.23
N LEU A 78 -20.42 9.21 -27.68
CA LEU A 78 -19.55 10.31 -27.24
C LEU A 78 -19.64 10.56 -25.74
N ILE A 79 -20.85 10.60 -25.20
CA ILE A 79 -21.06 10.79 -23.75
C ILE A 79 -20.47 9.63 -22.95
N LEU A 80 -20.66 8.38 -23.38
CA LEU A 80 -20.06 7.21 -22.73
C LEU A 80 -18.54 7.29 -22.72
N TRP A 81 -17.93 7.68 -23.82
CA TRP A 81 -16.48 7.86 -23.90
C TRP A 81 -15.96 8.95 -22.96
N ILE A 82 -16.65 10.10 -22.87
CA ILE A 82 -16.31 11.18 -21.95
C ILE A 82 -16.46 10.70 -20.50
N ARG A 83 -17.53 9.98 -20.17
CA ARG A 83 -17.79 9.44 -18.84
C ARG A 83 -16.71 8.47 -18.38
N GLU A 84 -16.25 7.58 -19.28
CA GLU A 84 -15.17 6.65 -18.95
C GLU A 84 -13.87 7.39 -18.63
N LYS A 85 -13.51 8.42 -19.42
CA LYS A 85 -12.36 9.29 -19.13
C LYS A 85 -12.49 10.00 -17.78
N ILE A 86 -13.67 10.53 -17.47
CA ILE A 86 -13.93 11.22 -16.19
C ILE A 86 -13.82 10.22 -15.02
N GLY A 87 -14.41 9.03 -15.15
CA GLY A 87 -14.33 7.96 -14.16
C GLY A 87 -12.87 7.55 -13.87
N PHE A 88 -12.10 7.32 -14.93
CA PHE A 88 -10.67 7.02 -14.80
C PHE A 88 -9.92 8.15 -14.07
N LYS A 89 -10.20 9.41 -14.43
CA LYS A 89 -9.56 10.57 -13.78
C LYS A 89 -9.94 10.70 -12.31
N CYS A 90 -11.17 10.38 -11.93
CA CYS A 90 -11.59 10.31 -10.52
C CYS A 90 -10.73 9.31 -9.74
N GLY A 91 -10.62 8.08 -10.22
CA GLY A 91 -9.83 7.06 -9.58
C GLY A 91 -8.34 7.40 -9.53
N GLN A 92 -7.78 7.98 -10.60
CA GLN A 92 -6.36 8.39 -10.66
C GLN A 92 -6.04 9.47 -9.62
N LEU A 93 -6.85 10.53 -9.56
CA LEU A 93 -6.64 11.63 -8.60
C LEU A 93 -6.67 11.13 -7.16
N LEU A 94 -7.65 10.29 -6.85
CA LEU A 94 -7.77 9.75 -5.49
C LEU A 94 -6.59 8.86 -5.12
N ARG A 95 -6.20 7.95 -6.00
CA ARG A 95 -5.03 7.08 -5.75
C ARG A 95 -3.77 7.90 -5.48
N ASN A 96 -3.54 8.97 -6.25
CA ASN A 96 -2.39 9.84 -6.03
C ASN A 96 -2.45 10.53 -4.66
N ILE A 97 -3.63 11.02 -4.25
CA ILE A 97 -3.80 11.65 -2.93
C ILE A 97 -3.52 10.65 -1.81
N ILE A 98 -4.08 9.45 -1.89
CA ILE A 98 -3.89 8.43 -0.85
C ILE A 98 -2.46 7.91 -0.82
N ARG A 99 -1.82 7.70 -1.99
CA ARG A 99 -0.40 7.34 -2.06
C ARG A 99 0.47 8.41 -1.41
N GLN A 100 0.18 9.68 -1.65
CA GLN A 100 0.91 10.76 -1.03
C GLN A 100 0.72 10.76 0.50
N GLN A 101 -0.49 10.58 1.01
CA GLN A 101 -0.75 10.47 2.46
C GLN A 101 0.03 9.30 3.08
N ILE A 102 0.07 8.14 2.41
CA ILE A 102 0.84 6.97 2.88
C ILE A 102 2.34 7.30 2.89
N LEU A 103 2.87 7.91 1.83
CA LEU A 103 4.29 8.29 1.73
C LEU A 103 4.66 9.31 2.81
N ASP A 104 3.82 10.31 3.04
CA ASP A 104 4.03 11.33 4.08
C ASP A 104 4.06 10.68 5.47
N LYS A 105 3.13 9.74 5.74
CA LYS A 105 3.12 8.98 7.00
C LYS A 105 4.37 8.10 7.15
N ILE A 106 4.79 7.39 6.09
CA ILE A 106 6.02 6.59 6.06
C ILE A 106 7.24 7.48 6.40
N HIS A 107 7.30 8.66 5.80
CA HIS A 107 8.37 9.61 6.07
C HIS A 107 8.39 10.09 7.53
N GLN A 108 7.21 10.32 8.11
CA GLN A 108 7.07 10.76 9.50
C GLN A 108 7.48 9.68 10.52
N VAL A 109 7.01 8.44 10.32
CA VAL A 109 7.26 7.36 11.30
C VAL A 109 8.68 6.80 11.24
N GLY A 110 9.38 6.98 10.13
CA GLY A 110 10.79 6.62 9.97
C GLY A 110 11.06 5.11 9.83
N PRO A 111 12.34 4.74 9.59
CA PRO A 111 12.73 3.38 9.23
C PRO A 111 12.55 2.36 10.36
N ALA A 112 12.68 2.75 11.62
CA ALA A 112 12.51 1.84 12.76
C ALA A 112 11.10 1.24 12.84
N THR A 113 10.08 2.02 12.46
CA THR A 113 8.69 1.55 12.40
C THR A 113 8.45 0.65 11.19
N ILE A 114 9.01 1.03 10.03
CA ILE A 114 8.79 0.34 8.77
C ILE A 114 9.41 -1.05 8.78
N ASN A 115 10.58 -1.22 9.40
CA ASN A 115 11.27 -2.50 9.50
C ASN A 115 10.53 -3.54 10.37
N ASN A 116 9.52 -3.13 11.15
CA ASN A 116 8.69 -4.05 11.94
C ASN A 116 7.72 -4.90 11.09
N LYS A 117 7.48 -4.53 9.83
CA LYS A 117 6.65 -5.31 8.89
C LYS A 117 7.50 -5.71 7.67
N PRO A 118 7.28 -6.89 7.08
CA PRO A 118 7.96 -7.28 5.85
C PRO A 118 7.75 -6.27 4.72
N ALA A 119 8.76 -6.01 3.90
CA ALA A 119 8.69 -5.06 2.78
C ALA A 119 7.52 -5.37 1.81
N GLY A 120 7.20 -6.65 1.59
CA GLY A 120 6.06 -7.07 0.79
C GLY A 120 4.71 -6.57 1.30
N SER A 121 4.55 -6.42 2.62
CA SER A 121 3.31 -5.87 3.21
C SER A 121 3.11 -4.40 2.82
N TRP A 122 4.18 -3.62 2.77
CA TRP A 122 4.14 -2.22 2.33
C TRP A 122 3.84 -2.10 0.84
N ALA A 123 4.44 -2.97 0.02
CA ALA A 123 4.15 -3.05 -1.41
C ALA A 123 2.66 -3.37 -1.65
N THR A 124 2.08 -4.32 -0.91
CA THR A 124 0.65 -4.65 -0.99
C THR A 124 -0.22 -3.45 -0.66
N ILE A 125 0.06 -2.70 0.41
CA ILE A 125 -0.71 -1.49 0.77
C ILE A 125 -0.61 -0.44 -0.35
N MET A 126 0.60 -0.13 -0.82
CA MET A 126 0.85 0.95 -1.79
C MET A 126 0.37 0.65 -3.21
N LEU A 127 0.52 -0.60 -3.66
CA LEU A 127 0.23 -0.99 -5.04
C LEU A 127 -1.14 -1.63 -5.16
N GLU A 128 -1.50 -2.55 -4.27
CA GLU A 128 -2.69 -3.38 -4.41
C GLU A 128 -3.90 -2.75 -3.72
N GLN A 129 -3.77 -2.38 -2.43
CA GLN A 129 -4.91 -1.82 -1.69
C GLN A 129 -5.33 -0.45 -2.21
N VAL A 130 -4.37 0.41 -2.56
CA VAL A 130 -4.71 1.71 -3.18
C VAL A 130 -5.35 1.53 -4.55
N GLU A 131 -4.95 0.52 -5.34
CA GLU A 131 -5.56 0.23 -6.65
C GLU A 131 -7.00 -0.29 -6.49
N ASN A 132 -7.29 -1.09 -5.47
CA ASN A 132 -8.64 -1.59 -5.17
C ASN A 132 -9.65 -0.47 -4.88
N LEU A 133 -9.20 0.72 -4.48
CA LEU A 133 -10.06 1.90 -4.35
C LEU A 133 -10.51 2.49 -5.68
N HIS A 134 -9.80 2.23 -6.80
CA HIS A 134 -10.11 2.81 -8.10
C HIS A 134 -11.54 2.56 -8.52
N ASN A 135 -11.95 1.29 -8.59
CA ASN A 135 -13.27 0.89 -9.06
C ASN A 135 -14.40 1.35 -8.13
N PHE A 136 -14.12 1.43 -6.82
CA PHE A 136 -15.09 1.97 -5.87
C PHE A 136 -15.49 3.41 -6.23
N TYR A 137 -14.54 4.28 -6.59
CA TYR A 137 -14.83 5.68 -6.91
C TYR A 137 -15.17 5.91 -8.38
N ALA A 138 -14.56 5.16 -9.30
CA ALA A 138 -14.77 5.32 -10.74
C ALA A 138 -16.09 4.70 -11.22
N ARG A 139 -16.52 3.58 -10.62
CA ARG A 139 -17.66 2.78 -11.08
C ARG A 139 -18.78 2.67 -10.06
N TYR A 140 -18.49 2.16 -8.85
CA TYR A 140 -19.53 1.88 -7.86
C TYR A 140 -20.29 3.13 -7.41
N LEU A 141 -19.60 4.22 -7.03
CA LEU A 141 -20.25 5.42 -6.52
C LEU A 141 -21.16 6.13 -7.53
N PRO A 142 -20.73 6.37 -8.80
CA PRO A 142 -21.65 6.91 -9.81
C PRO A 142 -22.86 6.00 -10.03
N GLN A 143 -22.64 4.67 -10.08
CA GLN A 143 -23.70 3.70 -10.36
C GLN A 143 -24.73 3.64 -9.24
N GLN A 144 -24.36 3.87 -7.99
CA GLN A 144 -25.29 3.95 -6.87
C GLN A 144 -26.33 5.07 -7.08
N ALA A 145 -25.93 6.22 -7.61
CA ALA A 145 -26.86 7.30 -7.93
C ALA A 145 -27.71 6.98 -9.17
N LEU A 146 -27.07 6.40 -10.20
CA LEU A 146 -27.73 6.07 -11.46
C LEU A 146 -28.77 4.97 -11.34
N SER A 147 -28.58 4.04 -10.40
CA SER A 147 -29.58 2.98 -10.11
C SER A 147 -30.91 3.51 -9.58
N ALA A 148 -30.97 4.74 -9.12
CA ALA A 148 -32.20 5.43 -8.77
C ALA A 148 -32.66 6.42 -9.86
N ILE A 149 -31.73 7.20 -10.43
CA ILE A 149 -32.05 8.29 -11.37
C ILE A 149 -32.59 7.75 -12.70
N VAL A 150 -31.92 6.73 -13.29
CA VAL A 150 -32.29 6.22 -14.62
C VAL A 150 -33.67 5.53 -14.61
N PRO A 151 -33.97 4.61 -13.66
CA PRO A 151 -35.33 4.08 -13.56
C PRO A 151 -36.40 5.14 -13.34
N MET A 152 -36.11 6.18 -12.55
CA MET A 152 -37.04 7.29 -12.34
C MET A 152 -37.37 8.03 -13.65
N ILE A 153 -36.34 8.32 -14.49
CA ILE A 153 -36.53 8.95 -15.80
C ILE A 153 -37.43 8.11 -16.70
N ILE A 154 -37.18 6.78 -16.71
CA ILE A 154 -37.97 5.85 -17.54
C ILE A 154 -39.42 5.78 -17.02
N LEU A 155 -39.64 5.73 -15.70
CA LEU A 155 -40.98 5.76 -15.13
C LEU A 155 -41.74 7.04 -15.50
N ILE A 156 -41.07 8.20 -15.41
CA ILE A 156 -41.66 9.50 -15.83
C ILE A 156 -42.06 9.47 -17.31
N ALA A 157 -41.36 8.76 -18.16
CA ALA A 157 -41.67 8.63 -19.58
C ALA A 157 -42.82 7.60 -19.85
N VAL A 158 -42.88 6.52 -19.07
CA VAL A 158 -43.82 5.40 -19.27
C VAL A 158 -45.19 5.68 -18.62
N PHE A 159 -45.21 6.20 -17.38
CA PHE A 159 -46.47 6.39 -16.63
C PHE A 159 -47.52 7.24 -17.37
N PRO A 160 -47.20 8.37 -18.04
CA PRO A 160 -48.19 9.15 -18.76
C PRO A 160 -48.82 8.43 -19.95
N LEU A 161 -48.12 7.44 -20.51
CA LEU A 161 -48.60 6.67 -21.66
C LEU A 161 -49.40 5.44 -21.22
N ASN A 162 -48.92 4.73 -20.17
CA ASN A 162 -49.58 3.56 -19.64
C ASN A 162 -49.20 3.32 -18.17
N TRP A 163 -50.16 3.53 -17.26
CA TRP A 163 -49.89 3.38 -15.82
C TRP A 163 -49.71 1.93 -15.40
N ALA A 164 -50.34 0.94 -16.09
CA ALA A 164 -50.19 -0.48 -15.76
C ALA A 164 -48.77 -0.95 -16.08
N ALA A 165 -48.20 -0.54 -17.23
CA ALA A 165 -46.79 -0.83 -17.56
C ALA A 165 -45.85 -0.18 -16.55
N GLY A 166 -46.12 1.06 -16.12
CA GLY A 166 -45.36 1.73 -15.06
C GLY A 166 -45.41 0.99 -13.73
N LEU A 167 -46.59 0.45 -13.33
CA LEU A 167 -46.71 -0.35 -12.11
C LEU A 167 -46.00 -1.69 -12.20
N ILE A 168 -45.98 -2.37 -13.35
CA ILE A 168 -45.22 -3.60 -13.56
C ILE A 168 -43.71 -3.34 -13.30
N LEU A 169 -43.16 -2.28 -13.92
CA LEU A 169 -41.77 -1.88 -13.72
C LEU A 169 -41.49 -1.51 -12.25
N MET A 170 -42.33 -0.67 -11.66
CA MET A 170 -42.18 -0.20 -10.28
C MET A 170 -42.33 -1.33 -9.25
N GLY A 171 -43.22 -2.30 -9.46
CA GLY A 171 -43.45 -3.41 -8.55
C GLY A 171 -42.36 -4.47 -8.58
N THR A 172 -41.74 -4.67 -9.74
CA THR A 172 -40.65 -5.66 -9.90
C THR A 172 -39.28 -5.09 -9.58
N ALA A 173 -39.07 -3.78 -9.69
CA ALA A 173 -37.79 -3.13 -9.41
C ALA A 173 -37.23 -3.40 -8.00
N PRO A 174 -38.01 -3.35 -6.89
CA PRO A 174 -37.48 -3.59 -5.55
C PRO A 174 -37.02 -5.01 -5.30
N LEU A 175 -37.50 -5.99 -6.06
CA LEU A 175 -37.09 -7.39 -5.91
C LEU A 175 -35.59 -7.58 -6.18
N ILE A 176 -35.06 -6.84 -7.17
CA ILE A 176 -33.64 -6.91 -7.55
C ILE A 176 -32.73 -6.49 -6.40
N PRO A 177 -32.82 -5.26 -5.81
CA PRO A 177 -31.99 -4.88 -4.67
C PRO A 177 -32.16 -5.80 -3.45
N ILE A 178 -33.37 -6.27 -3.16
CA ILE A 178 -33.63 -7.17 -2.02
C ILE A 178 -32.83 -8.47 -2.18
N PHE A 179 -32.95 -9.13 -3.33
CA PHE A 179 -32.20 -10.36 -3.61
C PHE A 179 -30.70 -10.10 -3.71
N MET A 180 -30.29 -8.96 -4.27
CA MET A 180 -28.87 -8.57 -4.33
C MET A 180 -28.25 -8.40 -2.93
N ILE A 181 -28.97 -7.84 -1.97
CA ILE A 181 -28.49 -7.73 -0.59
C ILE A 181 -28.34 -9.13 0.03
N LEU A 182 -29.29 -10.01 -0.21
CA LEU A 182 -29.29 -11.36 0.33
C LEU A 182 -28.12 -12.20 -0.22
N VAL A 183 -28.00 -12.26 -1.54
CA VAL A 183 -26.93 -13.02 -2.22
C VAL A 183 -25.57 -12.34 -2.04
N GLY A 184 -25.53 -11.01 -2.05
CA GLY A 184 -24.31 -10.24 -1.90
C GLY A 184 -23.60 -10.43 -0.55
N LYS A 185 -24.35 -10.67 0.54
CA LYS A 185 -23.75 -11.03 1.83
C LYS A 185 -23.08 -12.39 1.77
N ALA A 186 -23.76 -13.42 1.24
CA ALA A 186 -23.19 -14.75 1.08
C ALA A 186 -21.97 -14.75 0.15
N ALA A 187 -22.00 -13.95 -0.92
CA ALA A 187 -20.88 -13.79 -1.83
C ALA A 187 -19.67 -13.10 -1.17
N ALA A 188 -19.90 -12.10 -0.31
CA ALA A 188 -18.84 -11.43 0.43
C ALA A 188 -18.14 -12.38 1.42
N ASP A 189 -18.92 -13.18 2.16
CA ASP A 189 -18.39 -14.17 3.12
C ASP A 189 -17.58 -15.26 2.39
N SER A 190 -18.06 -15.76 1.25
CA SER A 190 -17.32 -16.72 0.41
C SER A 190 -16.04 -16.14 -0.16
N SER A 191 -16.07 -14.88 -0.61
CA SER A 191 -14.90 -14.18 -1.14
C SER A 191 -13.83 -13.98 -0.06
N GLN A 192 -14.22 -13.57 1.15
CA GLN A 192 -13.30 -13.42 2.27
C GLN A 192 -12.62 -14.76 2.63
N LYS A 193 -13.41 -15.83 2.75
CA LYS A 193 -12.88 -17.17 3.02
C LYS A 193 -11.89 -17.64 1.95
N ASN A 194 -12.17 -17.35 0.68
CA ASN A 194 -11.29 -17.68 -0.44
C ASN A 194 -9.95 -16.91 -0.36
N MET A 195 -9.99 -15.61 -0.03
CA MET A 195 -8.78 -14.80 0.14
C MET A 195 -7.92 -15.28 1.32
N ASP A 196 -8.55 -15.64 2.44
CA ASP A 196 -7.83 -16.20 3.60
C ASP A 196 -7.16 -17.54 3.25
N THR A 197 -7.82 -18.37 2.44
CA THR A 197 -7.28 -19.65 1.96
C THR A 197 -6.11 -19.42 0.99
N LEU A 198 -6.23 -18.46 0.08
CA LEU A 198 -5.15 -18.07 -0.83
C LEU A 198 -3.93 -17.53 -0.08
N ALA A 199 -4.13 -16.67 0.92
CA ALA A 199 -3.06 -16.14 1.74
C ALA A 199 -2.28 -17.24 2.48
N ARG A 200 -3.00 -18.22 3.05
CA ARG A 200 -2.38 -19.40 3.69
C ARG A 200 -1.59 -20.25 2.69
N LEU A 201 -2.19 -20.56 1.54
CA LEU A 201 -1.52 -21.35 0.48
C LEU A 201 -0.24 -20.66 0.00
N SER A 202 -0.31 -19.35 -0.26
CA SER A 202 0.84 -18.54 -0.69
C SER A 202 1.95 -18.51 0.36
N GLY A 203 1.60 -18.29 1.64
CA GLY A 203 2.56 -18.34 2.75
C GLY A 203 3.24 -19.69 2.87
N GLN A 204 2.46 -20.77 2.87
CA GLN A 204 2.99 -22.13 2.92
C GLN A 204 3.91 -22.46 1.73
N PHE A 205 3.55 -22.03 0.53
CA PHE A 205 4.35 -22.24 -0.67
C PHE A 205 5.71 -21.52 -0.57
N LEU A 206 5.70 -20.25 -0.18
CA LEU A 206 6.92 -19.45 -0.01
C LEU A 206 7.85 -20.03 1.06
N ASP A 207 7.30 -20.48 2.19
CA ASP A 207 8.09 -21.10 3.27
C ASP A 207 8.78 -22.38 2.79
N ARG A 208 8.08 -23.22 2.03
CA ARG A 208 8.66 -24.45 1.48
C ARG A 208 9.67 -24.17 0.39
N LEU A 209 9.45 -23.12 -0.42
CA LEU A 209 10.41 -22.69 -1.43
C LEU A 209 11.72 -22.21 -0.79
N ARG A 210 11.63 -21.43 0.31
CA ARG A 210 12.79 -20.99 1.09
C ARG A 210 13.51 -22.15 1.77
N GLY A 211 12.76 -23.14 2.25
CA GLY A 211 13.28 -24.35 2.89
C GLY A 211 13.59 -25.51 1.93
N LEU A 212 13.59 -25.28 0.61
CA LEU A 212 13.70 -26.36 -0.38
C LEU A 212 14.99 -27.19 -0.24
N GLU A 213 16.10 -26.56 0.08
CA GLU A 213 17.38 -27.21 0.33
C GLU A 213 17.27 -28.18 1.53
N THR A 214 16.71 -27.70 2.64
CA THR A 214 16.45 -28.51 3.83
C THR A 214 15.51 -29.67 3.52
N LEU A 215 14.42 -29.41 2.79
CA LEU A 215 13.46 -30.46 2.41
C LEU A 215 14.09 -31.55 1.55
N ARG A 216 14.99 -31.18 0.63
CA ARG A 216 15.76 -32.15 -0.18
C ARG A 216 16.76 -32.93 0.65
N LEU A 217 17.45 -32.23 1.55
CA LEU A 217 18.47 -32.88 2.41
C LEU A 217 17.86 -33.97 3.31
N PHE A 218 16.62 -33.71 3.81
CA PHE A 218 15.91 -34.65 4.68
C PHE A 218 14.92 -35.57 3.95
N ASP A 219 14.90 -35.58 2.62
CA ASP A 219 14.00 -36.37 1.75
C ASP A 219 12.52 -36.21 2.10
N ARG A 220 12.08 -34.98 2.44
CA ARG A 220 10.70 -34.67 2.80
C ARG A 220 9.89 -33.98 1.70
N THR A 221 10.40 -33.92 0.48
CA THR A 221 9.76 -33.21 -0.64
C THR A 221 8.41 -33.81 -1.01
N SER A 222 8.29 -35.14 -1.06
CA SER A 222 7.03 -35.83 -1.44
C SER A 222 5.91 -35.59 -0.43
N GLU A 223 6.23 -35.60 0.87
CA GLU A 223 5.26 -35.30 1.93
C GLU A 223 4.77 -33.85 1.85
N GLN A 224 5.69 -32.91 1.63
CA GLN A 224 5.33 -31.50 1.51
C GLN A 224 4.56 -31.19 0.23
N THR A 225 4.80 -31.92 -0.86
CA THR A 225 3.99 -31.83 -2.09
C THR A 225 2.54 -32.20 -1.81
N ARG A 226 2.27 -33.29 -1.07
CA ARG A 226 0.89 -33.66 -0.67
C ARG A 226 0.21 -32.58 0.18
N HIS A 227 0.94 -31.92 1.07
CA HIS A 227 0.39 -30.82 1.86
C HIS A 227 -0.01 -29.64 0.98
N ILE A 228 0.80 -29.31 -0.04
CA ILE A 228 0.47 -28.26 -1.02
C ILE A 228 -0.74 -28.69 -1.87
N GLU A 229 -0.81 -29.94 -2.32
CA GLU A 229 -1.94 -30.48 -3.08
C GLU A 229 -3.26 -30.33 -2.29
N ASN A 230 -3.28 -30.72 -1.01
CA ASN A 230 -4.46 -30.57 -0.16
C ASN A 230 -4.86 -29.08 0.01
N SER A 231 -3.89 -28.20 0.27
CA SER A 231 -4.17 -26.78 0.40
C SER A 231 -4.63 -26.15 -0.92
N THR A 232 -4.17 -26.67 -2.05
CA THR A 232 -4.62 -26.27 -3.39
C THR A 232 -6.06 -26.74 -3.65
N GLU A 233 -6.43 -27.94 -3.20
CA GLU A 233 -7.79 -28.44 -3.30
C GLU A 233 -8.76 -27.63 -2.43
N ASP A 234 -8.38 -27.26 -1.19
CA ASP A 234 -9.16 -26.36 -0.34
C ASP A 234 -9.38 -24.99 -1.03
N PHE A 235 -8.34 -24.47 -1.69
CA PHE A 235 -8.45 -23.23 -2.45
C PHE A 235 -9.35 -23.38 -3.67
N ARG A 236 -9.28 -24.50 -4.39
CA ARG A 236 -10.17 -24.80 -5.50
C ARG A 236 -11.63 -24.85 -5.06
N GLU A 237 -11.93 -25.51 -3.93
CA GLU A 237 -13.30 -25.60 -3.39
C GLU A 237 -13.84 -24.21 -3.01
N THR A 238 -13.06 -23.41 -2.27
CA THR A 238 -13.48 -22.06 -1.89
C THR A 238 -13.65 -21.15 -3.11
N THR A 239 -12.81 -21.30 -4.15
CA THR A 239 -12.96 -20.59 -5.42
C THR A 239 -14.24 -20.98 -6.15
N MET A 240 -14.58 -22.28 -6.16
CA MET A 240 -15.83 -22.75 -6.75
C MET A 240 -17.06 -22.21 -6.00
N ASP A 241 -17.00 -22.05 -4.68
CA ASP A 241 -18.07 -21.44 -3.91
C ASP A 241 -18.26 -19.95 -4.25
N VAL A 242 -17.18 -19.21 -4.44
CA VAL A 242 -17.24 -17.81 -4.94
C VAL A 242 -17.89 -17.76 -6.32
N LEU A 243 -17.49 -18.65 -7.24
CA LEU A 243 -18.08 -18.73 -8.59
C LEU A 243 -19.58 -19.09 -8.55
N LYS A 244 -19.98 -20.04 -7.72
CA LYS A 244 -21.41 -20.39 -7.53
C LYS A 244 -22.22 -19.17 -7.08
N MET A 245 -21.70 -18.38 -6.14
CA MET A 245 -22.38 -17.16 -5.68
C MET A 245 -22.45 -16.08 -6.77
N ALA A 246 -21.39 -15.92 -7.57
CA ALA A 246 -21.37 -15.00 -8.70
C ALA A 246 -22.41 -15.40 -9.78
N PHE A 247 -22.46 -16.67 -10.16
CA PHE A 247 -23.46 -17.18 -11.11
C PHE A 247 -24.87 -17.06 -10.57
N LEU A 248 -25.10 -17.37 -9.29
CA LEU A 248 -26.41 -17.25 -8.65
C LEU A 248 -26.88 -15.78 -8.67
N SER A 249 -25.98 -14.83 -8.38
CA SER A 249 -26.30 -13.40 -8.44
C SER A 249 -26.76 -12.99 -9.83
N SER A 250 -26.01 -13.39 -10.87
CA SER A 250 -26.36 -13.08 -12.27
C SER A 250 -27.66 -13.75 -12.70
N ALA A 251 -27.86 -15.02 -12.34
CA ALA A 251 -29.08 -15.76 -12.67
C ALA A 251 -30.34 -15.14 -12.04
N VAL A 252 -30.27 -14.70 -10.78
CA VAL A 252 -31.37 -14.03 -10.09
C VAL A 252 -31.70 -12.69 -10.75
N LEU A 253 -30.70 -11.89 -11.11
CA LEU A 253 -30.91 -10.63 -11.81
C LEU A 253 -31.58 -10.82 -13.16
N GLU A 254 -31.11 -11.78 -13.95
CA GLU A 254 -31.67 -12.10 -15.26
C GLU A 254 -33.09 -12.65 -15.17
N PHE A 255 -33.35 -13.50 -14.18
CA PHE A 255 -34.67 -14.07 -13.94
C PHE A 255 -35.72 -12.99 -13.65
N PHE A 256 -35.48 -12.07 -12.71
CA PHE A 256 -36.45 -11.02 -12.39
C PHE A 256 -36.63 -10.03 -13.54
N THR A 257 -35.56 -9.70 -14.27
CA THR A 257 -35.64 -8.85 -15.45
C THR A 257 -36.49 -9.51 -16.54
N SER A 258 -36.25 -10.79 -16.82
CA SER A 258 -37.00 -11.55 -17.86
C SER A 258 -38.46 -11.72 -17.51
N ILE A 259 -38.77 -12.00 -16.24
CA ILE A 259 -40.20 -12.08 -15.78
C ILE A 259 -40.88 -10.72 -15.99
N SER A 260 -40.25 -9.63 -15.64
CA SER A 260 -40.85 -8.31 -15.80
C SER A 260 -41.14 -7.97 -17.26
N ILE A 261 -40.16 -8.24 -18.15
CA ILE A 261 -40.33 -8.06 -19.59
C ILE A 261 -41.44 -8.97 -20.12
N ALA A 262 -41.48 -10.23 -19.68
CA ALA A 262 -42.54 -11.19 -20.08
C ALA A 262 -43.92 -10.73 -19.62
N LEU A 263 -44.08 -10.29 -18.36
CA LEU A 263 -45.34 -9.74 -17.85
C LEU A 263 -45.80 -8.53 -18.68
N MET A 264 -44.88 -7.64 -19.04
CA MET A 264 -45.19 -6.49 -19.87
C MET A 264 -45.58 -6.92 -21.29
N ALA A 265 -44.88 -7.85 -21.89
CA ALA A 265 -45.22 -8.41 -23.21
C ALA A 265 -46.58 -9.09 -23.24
N VAL A 266 -46.88 -9.90 -22.21
CA VAL A 266 -48.19 -10.54 -22.04
C VAL A 266 -49.30 -9.50 -21.86
N TYR A 267 -49.07 -8.49 -21.00
CA TYR A 267 -50.03 -7.41 -20.78
C TYR A 267 -50.35 -6.70 -22.10
N PHE A 268 -49.35 -6.26 -22.87
CA PHE A 268 -49.59 -5.61 -24.16
C PHE A 268 -50.19 -6.55 -25.19
N GLY A 269 -49.79 -7.82 -25.22
CA GLY A 269 -50.40 -8.83 -26.12
C GLY A 269 -51.89 -9.01 -25.89
N PHE A 270 -52.32 -9.19 -24.65
CA PHE A 270 -53.75 -9.30 -24.32
C PHE A 270 -54.50 -7.97 -24.51
N SER A 271 -53.87 -6.85 -24.27
CA SER A 271 -54.46 -5.54 -24.54
C SER A 271 -54.72 -5.31 -26.03
N TYR A 272 -53.79 -5.75 -26.92
CA TYR A 272 -54.02 -5.72 -28.38
C TYR A 272 -55.12 -6.64 -28.86
N LEU A 273 -55.31 -7.77 -28.18
CA LEU A 273 -56.41 -8.71 -28.48
C LEU A 273 -57.78 -8.23 -27.92
N GLY A 274 -57.81 -7.06 -27.25
CA GLY A 274 -59.01 -6.51 -26.63
C GLY A 274 -59.50 -7.29 -25.40
N GLN A 275 -58.62 -8.13 -24.80
CA GLN A 275 -58.97 -8.91 -23.61
C GLN A 275 -58.66 -8.16 -22.29
N VAL A 276 -57.84 -7.09 -22.37
CA VAL A 276 -57.47 -6.28 -21.23
C VAL A 276 -57.64 -4.81 -21.61
N GLU A 277 -58.56 -4.10 -20.90
CA GLU A 277 -58.92 -2.71 -21.22
C GLU A 277 -58.42 -1.67 -20.19
N PHE A 278 -57.54 -2.06 -19.22
CA PHE A 278 -57.05 -1.15 -18.22
C PHE A 278 -55.62 -0.67 -18.53
N GLY A 279 -55.20 0.47 -17.96
CA GLY A 279 -53.82 0.94 -17.98
C GLY A 279 -53.56 2.15 -18.89
N SER A 280 -54.48 2.54 -19.77
CA SER A 280 -54.26 3.52 -20.83
C SER A 280 -55.01 4.86 -20.66
N TYR A 281 -55.53 5.19 -19.48
CA TYR A 281 -56.28 6.41 -19.20
C TYR A 281 -57.47 6.67 -20.20
N GLY A 282 -58.05 5.60 -20.70
CA GLY A 282 -59.15 5.68 -21.69
C GLY A 282 -58.69 5.94 -23.13
N MET A 283 -57.39 5.98 -23.41
CA MET A 283 -56.86 6.07 -24.77
C MET A 283 -56.62 4.67 -25.37
N PRO A 284 -56.80 4.53 -26.69
CA PRO A 284 -56.54 3.24 -27.34
C PRO A 284 -55.03 2.90 -27.22
N ILE A 285 -54.73 1.66 -26.85
CA ILE A 285 -53.36 1.16 -26.77
C ILE A 285 -52.84 0.96 -28.21
N THR A 286 -51.90 1.82 -28.61
CA THR A 286 -51.28 1.79 -29.93
C THR A 286 -50.02 0.90 -29.91
N LEU A 287 -49.62 0.36 -31.07
CA LEU A 287 -48.38 -0.39 -31.22
C LEU A 287 -47.15 0.47 -30.81
N PHE A 288 -47.24 1.80 -30.97
CA PHE A 288 -46.22 2.73 -30.48
C PHE A 288 -46.02 2.60 -28.96
N ILE A 289 -47.10 2.62 -28.17
CA ILE A 289 -47.02 2.54 -26.69
C ILE A 289 -46.38 1.20 -26.27
N GLY A 290 -46.82 0.10 -26.92
CA GLY A 290 -46.25 -1.22 -26.63
C GLY A 290 -44.76 -1.32 -26.92
N PHE A 291 -44.33 -0.91 -28.10
CA PHE A 291 -42.90 -0.91 -28.45
C PHE A 291 -42.09 0.02 -27.55
N PHE A 292 -42.60 1.23 -27.28
CA PHE A 292 -41.92 2.16 -26.40
C PHE A 292 -41.66 1.60 -25.01
N CYS A 293 -42.67 1.01 -24.39
CA CYS A 293 -42.55 0.42 -23.07
C CYS A 293 -41.67 -0.85 -23.07
N LEU A 294 -41.82 -1.74 -24.07
CA LEU A 294 -41.05 -2.96 -24.17
C LEU A 294 -39.55 -2.74 -24.44
N ILE A 295 -39.20 -1.74 -25.24
CA ILE A 295 -37.80 -1.40 -25.52
C ILE A 295 -37.15 -0.73 -24.30
N LEU A 296 -37.91 0.07 -23.53
CA LEU A 296 -37.39 0.69 -22.30
C LEU A 296 -37.28 -0.27 -21.13
N ALA A 297 -38.00 -1.38 -21.11
CA ALA A 297 -37.98 -2.33 -19.99
C ALA A 297 -36.58 -2.91 -19.69
N PRO A 298 -35.79 -3.42 -20.63
CA PRO A 298 -34.42 -3.84 -20.38
C PRO A 298 -33.52 -2.72 -19.84
N GLU A 299 -33.66 -1.51 -20.39
CA GLU A 299 -32.88 -0.33 -20.01
C GLU A 299 -33.22 0.17 -18.60
N PHE A 300 -34.45 -0.07 -18.14
CA PHE A 300 -34.88 0.23 -16.79
C PHE A 300 -34.13 -0.59 -15.74
N TYR A 301 -33.87 -1.88 -16.03
CA TYR A 301 -33.16 -2.79 -15.12
C TYR A 301 -31.65 -2.74 -15.25
N GLN A 302 -31.11 -2.21 -16.36
CA GLN A 302 -29.66 -2.19 -16.62
C GLN A 302 -28.87 -1.51 -15.50
N PRO A 303 -29.24 -0.31 -14.97
CA PRO A 303 -28.51 0.31 -13.87
C PRO A 303 -28.52 -0.47 -12.57
N LEU A 304 -29.57 -1.23 -12.32
CA LEU A 304 -29.69 -2.12 -11.13
C LEU A 304 -28.79 -3.35 -11.28
N ARG A 305 -28.70 -3.90 -12.48
CA ARG A 305 -27.77 -5.00 -12.81
C ARG A 305 -26.32 -4.56 -12.66
N ASP A 306 -25.98 -3.39 -13.22
CA ASP A 306 -24.64 -2.83 -13.13
C ASP A 306 -24.25 -2.57 -11.66
N LEU A 307 -25.17 -2.03 -10.84
CA LEU A 307 -24.94 -1.85 -9.41
C LEU A 307 -24.63 -3.19 -8.71
N GLY A 308 -25.34 -4.25 -9.10
CA GLY A 308 -25.09 -5.61 -8.61
C GLY A 308 -23.67 -6.09 -8.94
N THR A 309 -23.25 -5.90 -10.17
CA THR A 309 -21.90 -6.25 -10.64
C THR A 309 -20.82 -5.47 -9.86
N TYR A 310 -21.02 -4.17 -9.67
CA TYR A 310 -20.06 -3.32 -8.94
C TYR A 310 -20.15 -3.45 -7.41
N TYR A 311 -21.01 -4.29 -6.88
CA TYR A 311 -21.05 -4.56 -5.43
C TYR A 311 -19.74 -5.19 -4.92
N HIS A 312 -19.07 -5.97 -5.76
CA HIS A 312 -17.75 -6.50 -5.45
C HIS A 312 -16.69 -5.39 -5.33
N ASP A 313 -16.75 -4.36 -6.18
CA ASP A 313 -15.86 -3.19 -6.09
C ASP A 313 -16.07 -2.42 -4.77
N ARG A 314 -17.31 -2.39 -4.26
CA ARG A 314 -17.59 -1.83 -2.92
C ARG A 314 -16.94 -2.64 -1.81
N ALA A 315 -17.06 -3.96 -1.87
CA ALA A 315 -16.47 -4.84 -0.85
C ALA A 315 -14.93 -4.74 -0.86
N ALA A 316 -14.31 -4.78 -2.04
CA ALA A 316 -12.87 -4.58 -2.22
C ALA A 316 -12.42 -3.20 -1.71
N GLY A 317 -13.17 -2.14 -2.03
CA GLY A 317 -12.88 -0.79 -1.56
C GLY A 317 -12.95 -0.62 -0.03
N ILE A 318 -13.90 -1.30 0.63
CA ILE A 318 -14.00 -1.30 2.11
C ILE A 318 -12.83 -2.07 2.73
N GLY A 319 -12.46 -3.23 2.19
CA GLY A 319 -11.31 -4.01 2.65
C GLY A 319 -9.99 -3.25 2.48
N ALA A 320 -9.82 -2.58 1.33
CA ALA A 320 -8.68 -1.71 1.08
C ALA A 320 -8.62 -0.52 2.05
N ALA A 321 -9.77 0.10 2.32
CA ALA A 321 -9.85 1.19 3.28
C ALA A 321 -9.46 0.74 4.69
N ASP A 322 -9.82 -0.47 5.12
CA ASP A 322 -9.46 -1.01 6.42
C ASP A 322 -7.94 -1.09 6.59
N ALA A 323 -7.25 -1.71 5.64
CA ALA A 323 -5.79 -1.82 5.66
C ALA A 323 -5.06 -0.46 5.60
N ILE A 324 -5.60 0.50 4.83
CA ILE A 324 -5.02 1.83 4.69
C ILE A 324 -5.25 2.67 5.95
N VAL A 325 -6.46 2.64 6.50
CA VAL A 325 -6.85 3.39 7.70
C VAL A 325 -6.08 2.89 8.93
N ASP A 326 -5.93 1.57 9.09
CA ASP A 326 -5.13 0.99 10.16
C ASP A 326 -3.71 1.58 10.18
N PHE A 327 -3.10 1.75 9.01
CA PHE A 327 -1.78 2.36 8.93
C PHE A 327 -1.79 3.89 9.12
N LEU A 328 -2.73 4.60 8.49
CA LEU A 328 -2.75 6.07 8.53
C LEU A 328 -3.13 6.61 9.92
N GLU A 329 -3.99 5.91 10.64
CA GLU A 329 -4.53 6.33 11.94
C GLU A 329 -3.84 5.67 13.13
N GLU A 330 -2.94 4.69 12.88
CA GLU A 330 -2.12 4.14 13.96
C GLU A 330 -1.24 5.25 14.54
N ASP A 331 -1.40 5.49 15.85
CA ASP A 331 -0.61 6.49 16.56
C ASP A 331 0.78 5.93 16.84
N TYR A 332 1.76 6.47 16.13
CA TYR A 332 3.16 6.20 16.38
C TYR A 332 3.79 7.37 17.10
N LEU A 333 4.53 7.08 18.16
CA LEU A 333 5.43 8.05 18.73
C LEU A 333 6.57 8.33 17.73
N ILE A 334 6.82 9.60 17.47
CA ILE A 334 7.91 10.05 16.60
C ILE A 334 9.03 10.66 17.43
N ALA A 335 10.26 10.51 16.94
CA ALA A 335 11.44 11.04 17.62
C ALA A 335 11.49 12.58 17.58
N GLN A 336 10.93 13.20 16.52
CA GLN A 336 10.91 14.63 16.32
C GLN A 336 9.85 15.30 17.18
N GLY A 337 10.23 16.34 17.92
CA GLY A 337 9.30 17.25 18.60
C GLY A 337 8.69 18.29 17.63
N ASP A 338 7.91 19.20 18.21
CA ASP A 338 7.25 20.27 17.43
C ASP A 338 8.22 21.33 16.92
N SER A 339 9.33 21.56 17.64
CA SER A 339 10.40 22.47 17.27
C SER A 339 11.30 21.82 16.20
N LYS A 340 11.79 22.64 15.27
CA LYS A 340 12.75 22.27 14.23
C LYS A 340 13.85 23.31 14.16
N ALA A 341 14.56 23.48 15.28
CA ALA A 341 15.68 24.39 15.35
C ALA A 341 16.79 23.92 14.39
N PRO A 342 17.49 24.82 13.71
CA PRO A 342 18.65 24.46 12.92
C PRO A 342 19.72 23.85 13.81
N PHE A 343 20.38 22.80 13.31
CA PHE A 343 21.52 22.20 14.00
C PHE A 343 22.75 23.05 13.79
N GLU A 344 23.33 23.54 14.90
CA GLU A 344 24.60 24.27 14.87
C GLU A 344 25.76 23.28 14.74
N SER A 345 26.35 23.23 13.56
CA SER A 345 27.48 22.35 13.26
C SER A 345 28.74 22.82 13.94
N GLN A 346 29.31 21.99 14.81
CA GLN A 346 30.66 22.12 15.35
C GLN A 346 31.58 21.10 14.66
N SER A 347 32.91 21.28 14.83
CA SER A 347 33.90 20.37 14.22
C SER A 347 33.79 18.93 14.70
N ALA A 348 33.28 18.73 15.90
CA ALA A 348 32.99 17.39 16.48
C ALA A 348 31.70 17.44 17.27
N VAL A 349 31.14 16.25 17.53
CA VAL A 349 29.84 16.08 18.19
C VAL A 349 30.06 15.58 19.61
N GLU A 350 29.46 16.29 20.58
CA GLU A 350 29.28 15.83 21.96
C GLU A 350 27.87 15.31 22.15
N ILE A 351 27.69 14.18 22.86
CA ILE A 351 26.38 13.60 23.14
C ILE A 351 26.24 13.38 24.64
N LEU A 352 25.17 13.95 25.23
CA LEU A 352 24.84 13.82 26.65
C LEU A 352 23.46 13.21 26.81
N GLY A 353 23.37 12.07 27.45
CA GLY A 353 22.12 11.39 27.82
C GLY A 353 21.87 11.45 29.32
N GLU A 354 20.73 12.01 29.72
CA GLU A 354 20.28 12.11 31.12
C GLU A 354 18.92 11.42 31.28
N ASN A 355 18.89 10.29 32.00
CA ASN A 355 17.71 9.46 32.22
C ASN A 355 16.98 9.09 30.90
N VAL A 356 17.72 8.75 29.85
CA VAL A 356 17.20 8.42 28.53
C VAL A 356 16.56 7.04 28.55
N VAL A 357 15.25 6.95 28.35
CA VAL A 357 14.52 5.71 28.13
C VAL A 357 14.12 5.67 26.66
N VAL A 358 14.71 4.76 25.91
CA VAL A 358 14.36 4.59 24.49
C VAL A 358 13.04 3.83 24.38
N LEU A 359 12.11 4.36 23.59
CA LEU A 359 10.79 3.78 23.39
C LEU A 359 10.67 3.14 22.01
N SER A 360 9.83 2.12 21.91
CA SER A 360 9.36 1.66 20.61
C SER A 360 8.40 2.69 19.99
N PRO A 361 8.14 2.63 18.68
CA PRO A 361 7.12 3.50 18.07
C PRO A 361 5.73 3.37 18.70
N GLN A 362 5.42 2.24 19.35
CA GLN A 362 4.17 1.99 20.09
C GLN A 362 4.24 2.42 21.57
N GLY A 363 5.31 3.11 21.99
CA GLY A 363 5.46 3.61 23.36
C GLY A 363 5.91 2.59 24.40
N LYS A 364 6.36 1.39 23.99
CA LYS A 364 6.92 0.41 24.91
C LYS A 364 8.39 0.71 25.18
N PRO A 365 8.86 0.70 26.45
CA PRO A 365 10.27 0.92 26.75
C PRO A 365 11.13 -0.22 26.20
N LEU A 366 12.19 0.16 25.47
CA LEU A 366 13.22 -0.73 24.93
C LEU A 366 14.47 -0.73 25.78
N THR A 367 14.67 0.31 26.58
CA THR A 367 15.74 0.42 27.59
C THR A 367 15.15 0.92 28.88
N GLU A 368 15.89 0.79 29.98
CA GLU A 368 15.67 1.53 31.20
C GLU A 368 16.33 2.91 31.12
N ALA A 369 16.34 3.68 32.20
CA ALA A 369 16.92 5.01 32.23
C ALA A 369 18.45 4.95 32.07
N LEU A 370 18.95 5.47 30.95
CA LEU A 370 20.37 5.47 30.61
C LEU A 370 20.97 6.86 30.91
N ASN A 371 22.13 6.86 31.58
CA ASN A 371 22.93 8.05 31.81
C ASN A 371 24.32 7.82 31.20
N PHE A 372 24.70 8.67 30.22
CA PHE A 372 25.97 8.53 29.51
C PHE A 372 26.44 9.88 28.94
N HIS A 373 27.75 9.98 28.75
CA HIS A 373 28.39 11.12 28.13
C HIS A 373 29.42 10.65 27.11
N ILE A 374 29.33 11.16 25.90
CA ILE A 374 30.25 10.92 24.77
C ILE A 374 30.92 12.25 24.46
N PRO A 375 32.15 12.49 24.92
CA PRO A 375 32.86 13.72 24.64
C PRO A 375 33.14 13.90 23.14
N ALA A 376 33.27 15.16 22.71
CA ALA A 376 33.72 15.47 21.34
C ALA A 376 35.12 14.84 21.06
N HIS A 377 35.30 14.32 19.85
CA HIS A 377 36.52 13.63 19.40
C HIS A 377 36.87 12.35 20.18
N SER A 378 35.93 11.77 20.94
CA SER A 378 36.15 10.53 21.67
C SER A 378 35.66 9.31 20.88
N HIS A 379 36.26 8.14 21.21
CA HIS A 379 35.84 6.85 20.68
C HIS A 379 35.16 6.06 21.79
N MET A 380 33.86 5.80 21.64
CA MET A 380 33.10 4.98 22.57
C MET A 380 32.69 3.66 21.94
N ALA A 381 32.97 2.58 22.64
CA ALA A 381 32.41 1.28 22.32
C ALA A 381 31.16 0.97 23.15
N ILE A 382 30.14 0.40 22.54
CA ILE A 382 28.95 -0.12 23.21
C ILE A 382 28.98 -1.65 23.12
N VAL A 383 29.01 -2.34 24.25
CA VAL A 383 29.07 -3.80 24.34
C VAL A 383 27.91 -4.37 25.16
N GLY A 384 27.55 -5.62 24.92
CA GLY A 384 26.49 -6.30 25.64
C GLY A 384 25.91 -7.46 24.85
N GLN A 385 25.16 -8.34 25.48
CA GLN A 385 24.48 -9.45 24.84
C GLN A 385 23.46 -8.99 23.79
N SER A 386 23.04 -9.90 22.90
CA SER A 386 21.92 -9.63 21.97
C SER A 386 20.66 -9.26 22.77
N GLY A 387 19.95 -8.24 22.32
CA GLY A 387 18.76 -7.73 23.04
C GLY A 387 19.07 -6.79 24.21
N ALA A 388 20.34 -6.44 24.49
CA ALA A 388 20.70 -5.51 25.56
C ALA A 388 20.28 -4.04 25.33
N GLY A 389 19.75 -3.68 24.15
CA GLY A 389 19.32 -2.31 23.83
C GLY A 389 20.34 -1.45 23.06
N LYS A 390 21.48 -2.03 22.64
CA LYS A 390 22.57 -1.31 21.92
C LYS A 390 22.09 -0.61 20.65
N THR A 391 21.48 -1.35 19.74
CA THR A 391 20.95 -0.82 18.48
C THR A 391 19.77 0.15 18.72
N SER A 392 18.99 -0.04 19.81
CA SER A 392 17.94 0.91 20.20
C SER A 392 18.53 2.26 20.58
N LEU A 393 19.62 2.28 21.36
CA LEU A 393 20.32 3.52 21.72
C LEU A 393 20.87 4.24 20.48
N ILE A 394 21.51 3.52 19.56
CA ILE A 394 21.97 4.11 18.29
C ILE A 394 20.80 4.67 17.49
N ASN A 395 19.69 3.95 17.39
CA ASN A 395 18.51 4.45 16.68
C ASN A 395 17.87 5.68 17.35
N ALA A 396 17.96 5.82 18.67
CA ALA A 396 17.57 7.05 19.35
C ALA A 396 18.50 8.21 18.99
N ILE A 397 19.82 8.01 18.97
CA ILE A 397 20.82 9.02 18.54
C ILE A 397 20.60 9.43 17.08
N LEU A 398 20.24 8.49 16.20
CA LEU A 398 19.88 8.75 14.80
C LEU A 398 18.54 9.51 14.65
N GLY A 399 17.78 9.65 15.73
CA GLY A 399 16.43 10.22 15.71
C GLY A 399 15.44 9.33 14.93
N PHE A 400 15.59 8.01 14.99
CA PHE A 400 14.66 7.02 14.42
C PHE A 400 13.71 6.43 15.47
N LEU A 401 14.11 6.44 16.74
CA LEU A 401 13.27 6.01 17.85
C LEU A 401 12.98 7.16 18.81
N PRO A 402 11.75 7.24 19.34
CA PRO A 402 11.39 8.20 20.37
C PRO A 402 12.05 7.81 21.71
N TYR A 403 12.19 8.78 22.60
CA TYR A 403 12.77 8.59 23.93
C TYR A 403 12.11 9.52 24.96
N GLU A 404 12.19 9.12 26.22
CA GLU A 404 11.94 9.97 27.40
C GLU A 404 13.25 10.40 28.02
N GLY A 405 13.23 11.39 28.91
CA GLY A 405 14.44 11.99 29.47
C GLY A 405 15.00 13.08 28.58
N SER A 406 16.30 13.31 28.63
CA SER A 406 17.01 14.33 27.85
C SER A 406 18.19 13.72 27.08
N LEU A 407 18.23 13.94 25.77
CA LEU A 407 19.32 13.53 24.88
C LEU A 407 19.80 14.77 24.11
N LYS A 408 20.93 15.31 24.52
CA LYS A 408 21.48 16.54 23.96
C LYS A 408 22.64 16.26 23.01
N ILE A 409 22.64 16.96 21.90
CA ILE A 409 23.72 16.98 20.91
C ILE A 409 24.32 18.39 20.92
N ASN A 410 25.57 18.54 21.28
CA ASN A 410 26.24 19.83 21.45
C ASN A 410 25.42 20.80 22.33
N GLY A 411 24.81 20.29 23.40
CA GLY A 411 23.97 21.06 24.32
C GLY A 411 22.54 21.32 23.86
N GLN A 412 22.16 21.01 22.60
CA GLN A 412 20.80 21.14 22.08
C GLN A 412 20.03 19.83 22.27
N GLU A 413 18.78 19.87 22.74
CA GLU A 413 17.92 18.70 22.86
C GLU A 413 17.59 18.11 21.49
N LEU A 414 17.83 16.81 21.27
CA LEU A 414 17.71 16.17 19.96
C LEU A 414 16.31 16.27 19.36
N ARG A 415 15.26 16.20 20.18
CA ARG A 415 13.87 16.31 19.71
C ARG A 415 13.54 17.72 19.17
N ASP A 416 14.30 18.73 19.56
CA ASP A 416 14.09 20.13 19.14
C ASP A 416 14.91 20.50 17.91
N ILE A 417 15.84 19.65 17.49
CA ILE A 417 16.69 19.84 16.29
C ILE A 417 15.94 19.34 15.05
N ASP A 418 16.15 19.99 13.90
CA ASP A 418 15.75 19.43 12.62
C ASP A 418 16.55 18.14 12.34
N LEU A 419 15.91 17.00 12.50
CA LEU A 419 16.53 15.68 12.33
C LEU A 419 17.07 15.45 10.90
N ALA A 420 16.53 16.12 9.88
CA ALA A 420 17.05 16.02 8.53
C ALA A 420 18.41 16.72 8.42
N GLN A 421 18.59 17.84 9.11
CA GLN A 421 19.90 18.53 9.21
C GLN A 421 20.87 17.73 10.08
N TRP A 422 20.42 17.26 11.26
CA TRP A 422 21.23 16.42 12.15
C TRP A 422 21.84 15.22 11.40
N ARG A 423 21.04 14.48 10.67
CA ARG A 423 21.50 13.28 9.93
C ARG A 423 22.52 13.60 8.83
N LYS A 424 22.63 14.86 8.36
CA LYS A 424 23.70 15.26 7.44
C LYS A 424 25.09 15.20 8.07
N HIS A 425 25.18 15.29 9.38
CA HIS A 425 26.43 15.25 10.14
C HIS A 425 26.80 13.85 10.62
N ILE A 426 26.04 12.82 10.25
CA ILE A 426 26.28 11.44 10.65
C ILE A 426 26.81 10.63 9.47
N ALA A 427 27.96 9.99 9.66
CA ALA A 427 28.46 8.91 8.85
C ALA A 427 28.04 7.58 9.50
N TRP A 428 27.39 6.69 8.74
CA TRP A 428 26.82 5.45 9.25
C TRP A 428 27.34 4.24 8.50
N VAL A 429 27.77 3.20 9.24
CA VAL A 429 28.08 1.87 8.71
C VAL A 429 27.39 0.82 9.58
N GLY A 430 26.40 0.13 9.01
CA GLY A 430 25.63 -0.90 9.71
C GLY A 430 26.21 -2.29 9.56
N GLN A 431 25.65 -3.23 10.33
CA GLN A 431 26.03 -4.64 10.33
C GLN A 431 25.82 -5.29 8.96
N ASN A 432 24.69 -5.01 8.32
CA ASN A 432 24.36 -5.50 6.98
C ASN A 432 24.35 -4.31 6.03
N PRO A 433 25.34 -4.17 5.13
CA PRO A 433 25.39 -3.04 4.19
C PRO A 433 24.26 -3.16 3.19
N LEU A 434 23.31 -2.21 3.22
CA LEU A 434 22.26 -2.13 2.23
C LEU A 434 22.78 -1.38 1.02
N LEU A 435 22.88 -2.09 -0.11
CA LEU A 435 23.10 -1.51 -1.43
C LEU A 435 21.78 -1.58 -2.20
N LEU A 436 21.39 -0.45 -2.78
CA LEU A 436 20.18 -0.36 -3.60
C LEU A 436 20.48 -0.83 -5.02
N GLN A 437 19.43 -1.30 -5.72
CA GLN A 437 19.51 -1.58 -7.14
C GLN A 437 19.93 -0.33 -7.91
N GLY A 438 20.98 -0.44 -8.74
CA GLY A 438 21.58 0.66 -9.48
C GLY A 438 23.08 0.44 -9.66
N THR A 439 23.80 1.45 -10.08
CA THR A 439 25.26 1.34 -10.27
C THR A 439 26.03 1.45 -8.95
N ILE A 440 27.28 1.00 -8.93
CA ILE A 440 28.21 1.23 -7.80
C ILE A 440 28.32 2.72 -7.51
N LYS A 441 28.45 3.56 -8.56
CA LYS A 441 28.54 5.01 -8.45
C LYS A 441 27.32 5.63 -7.79
N GLU A 442 26.11 5.23 -8.22
CA GLU A 442 24.87 5.72 -7.61
C GLU A 442 24.80 5.36 -6.12
N ASN A 443 25.22 4.16 -5.74
CA ASN A 443 25.28 3.73 -4.35
C ASN A 443 26.28 4.54 -3.51
N LEU A 444 27.42 4.96 -4.07
CA LEU A 444 28.40 5.83 -3.39
C LEU A 444 27.86 7.26 -3.23
N LEU A 445 27.17 7.78 -4.24
CA LEU A 445 26.61 9.14 -4.24
C LEU A 445 25.50 9.34 -3.19
N PHE A 446 24.97 8.28 -2.57
CA PHE A 446 24.15 8.43 -1.35
C PHE A 446 24.92 9.02 -0.16
N GLY A 447 26.24 8.93 -0.13
CA GLY A 447 27.07 9.63 0.85
C GLY A 447 27.05 11.13 0.62
N ASP A 448 27.42 11.55 -0.58
CA ASP A 448 27.34 12.93 -1.07
C ASP A 448 27.02 12.95 -2.56
N ILE A 449 25.87 13.52 -2.91
CA ILE A 449 25.38 13.59 -4.30
C ILE A 449 26.25 14.49 -5.20
N GLN A 450 27.04 15.41 -4.58
CA GLN A 450 27.91 16.34 -5.29
C GLN A 450 29.39 15.91 -5.29
N ALA A 451 29.68 14.70 -4.77
CA ALA A 451 31.06 14.21 -4.71
C ALA A 451 31.70 14.15 -6.10
N SER A 452 32.88 14.76 -6.22
CA SER A 452 33.67 14.73 -7.43
C SER A 452 34.28 13.35 -7.70
N ALA A 453 34.68 13.09 -8.93
CA ALA A 453 35.33 11.83 -9.27
C ALA A 453 36.60 11.58 -8.45
N GLN A 454 37.35 12.66 -8.10
CA GLN A 454 38.54 12.57 -7.25
C GLN A 454 38.19 12.18 -5.81
N GLU A 455 37.12 12.73 -5.24
CA GLU A 455 36.63 12.35 -3.89
C GLU A 455 36.14 10.92 -3.85
N ILE A 456 35.43 10.47 -4.88
CA ILE A 456 34.99 9.07 -5.01
C ILE A 456 36.20 8.15 -5.07
N ASP A 457 37.19 8.46 -5.91
CA ASP A 457 38.41 7.65 -6.04
C ASP A 457 39.18 7.59 -4.72
N HIS A 458 39.31 8.73 -4.03
CA HIS A 458 39.95 8.79 -2.72
C HIS A 458 39.22 7.99 -1.65
N ALA A 459 37.88 8.07 -1.60
CA ALA A 459 37.08 7.33 -0.66
C ALA A 459 37.15 5.82 -0.93
N LEU A 460 37.18 5.40 -2.19
CA LEU A 460 37.34 3.98 -2.58
C LEU A 460 38.72 3.47 -2.21
N ALA A 461 39.77 4.26 -2.39
CA ALA A 461 41.13 3.89 -1.99
C ALA A 461 41.25 3.72 -0.47
N LEU A 462 40.73 4.66 0.33
CA LEU A 462 40.69 4.57 1.79
C LEU A 462 39.86 3.39 2.28
N ALA A 463 38.72 3.13 1.65
CA ALA A 463 37.85 1.99 2.00
C ALA A 463 38.39 0.64 1.50
N GLN A 464 39.59 0.59 0.94
CA GLN A 464 40.17 -0.62 0.33
C GLN A 464 39.26 -1.26 -0.74
N ALA A 465 38.45 -0.43 -1.42
CA ALA A 465 37.47 -0.86 -2.40
C ALA A 465 37.95 -0.67 -3.85
N LYS A 466 39.03 0.10 -4.06
CA LYS A 466 39.48 0.51 -5.38
C LYS A 466 39.83 -0.66 -6.30
N GLU A 467 40.50 -1.69 -5.79
CA GLU A 467 40.92 -2.84 -6.58
C GLU A 467 39.75 -3.52 -7.33
N PHE A 468 38.67 -3.82 -6.61
CA PHE A 468 37.53 -4.49 -7.24
C PHE A 468 36.63 -3.53 -8.03
N THR A 469 36.57 -2.24 -7.64
CA THR A 469 35.79 -1.26 -8.41
C THR A 469 36.46 -0.86 -9.71
N ASP A 470 37.78 -0.83 -9.77
CA ASP A 470 38.52 -0.63 -11.03
C ASP A 470 38.31 -1.81 -11.99
N ARG A 471 38.22 -3.03 -11.45
CA ARG A 471 37.94 -4.23 -12.25
C ARG A 471 36.51 -4.31 -12.76
N LEU A 472 35.50 -3.96 -11.92
CA LEU A 472 34.09 -4.03 -12.28
C LEU A 472 33.62 -2.80 -13.06
N GLY A 473 34.23 -1.64 -12.82
CA GLY A 473 33.77 -0.33 -13.26
C GLY A 473 32.72 0.31 -12.33
N LEU A 474 32.75 1.61 -12.20
CA LEU A 474 31.79 2.35 -11.35
C LEU A 474 30.33 2.29 -11.88
N GLU A 475 30.17 2.04 -13.17
CA GLU A 475 28.87 1.88 -13.82
C GLU A 475 28.35 0.41 -13.77
N ALA A 476 29.07 -0.50 -13.09
CA ALA A 476 28.61 -1.86 -12.90
C ALA A 476 27.33 -1.89 -12.06
N GLU A 477 26.35 -2.69 -12.52
CA GLU A 477 25.03 -2.80 -11.90
C GLU A 477 25.05 -3.73 -10.68
N ILE A 478 24.52 -3.24 -9.58
CA ILE A 478 24.14 -4.01 -8.40
C ILE A 478 22.66 -4.32 -8.53
N LYS A 479 22.30 -5.60 -8.53
CA LYS A 479 20.91 -6.06 -8.61
C LYS A 479 20.26 -6.04 -7.23
N GLU A 480 18.94 -6.25 -7.20
CA GLU A 480 18.15 -6.35 -5.97
C GLU A 480 18.79 -7.33 -4.96
N GLY A 481 18.84 -6.92 -3.70
CA GLY A 481 19.48 -7.72 -2.62
C GLY A 481 21.00 -7.70 -2.63
N GLY A 482 21.66 -6.79 -3.38
CA GLY A 482 23.12 -6.66 -3.41
C GLY A 482 23.80 -7.69 -4.31
N ILE A 483 23.06 -8.40 -5.17
CA ILE A 483 23.63 -9.37 -6.10
C ILE A 483 24.56 -8.66 -7.10
N GLY A 484 25.78 -9.15 -7.23
CA GLY A 484 26.84 -8.60 -8.09
C GLY A 484 28.11 -8.23 -7.33
N VAL A 485 28.03 -8.13 -6.00
CA VAL A 485 29.17 -7.89 -5.10
C VAL A 485 29.14 -8.88 -3.93
N SER A 486 30.32 -9.24 -3.40
CA SER A 486 30.40 -10.05 -2.17
C SER A 486 30.00 -9.22 -0.94
N VAL A 487 29.68 -9.89 0.19
CA VAL A 487 29.36 -9.20 1.45
C VAL A 487 30.50 -8.26 1.87
N GLY A 488 31.76 -8.69 1.77
CA GLY A 488 32.92 -7.86 2.08
C GLY A 488 33.10 -6.69 1.12
N GLN A 489 32.79 -6.85 -0.17
CA GLN A 489 32.77 -5.75 -1.14
C GLN A 489 31.66 -4.75 -0.82
N ALA A 490 30.47 -5.22 -0.50
CA ALA A 490 29.34 -4.38 -0.10
C ALA A 490 29.67 -3.56 1.16
N GLN A 491 30.34 -4.19 2.15
CA GLN A 491 30.78 -3.49 3.37
C GLN A 491 31.82 -2.39 3.07
N ARG A 492 32.81 -2.67 2.21
CA ARG A 492 33.79 -1.66 1.79
C ARG A 492 33.14 -0.50 1.01
N LEU A 493 32.14 -0.76 0.19
CA LEU A 493 31.33 0.29 -0.45
C LEU A 493 30.54 1.12 0.58
N ALA A 494 29.99 0.50 1.62
CA ALA A 494 29.33 1.20 2.71
C ALA A 494 30.30 2.10 3.50
N VAL A 495 31.53 1.64 3.73
CA VAL A 495 32.60 2.48 4.34
C VAL A 495 32.98 3.64 3.40
N ALA A 496 33.16 3.40 2.10
CA ALA A 496 33.43 4.47 1.13
C ALA A 496 32.30 5.52 1.11
N ARG A 497 31.05 5.09 1.19
CA ARG A 497 29.88 5.96 1.32
C ARG A 497 29.92 6.80 2.61
N ALA A 498 30.29 6.20 3.73
CA ALA A 498 30.44 6.91 5.00
C ALA A 498 31.56 7.95 4.95
N LEU A 499 32.68 7.65 4.27
CA LEU A 499 33.77 8.60 4.01
C LEU A 499 33.32 9.81 3.19
N LEU A 500 32.58 9.58 2.11
CA LEU A 500 32.03 10.64 1.26
C LEU A 500 31.08 11.56 2.02
N ARG A 501 30.40 11.05 3.05
CA ARG A 501 29.47 11.82 3.89
C ARG A 501 30.14 12.94 4.68
N LYS A 502 31.44 12.82 5.01
CA LYS A 502 32.21 13.80 5.79
C LYS A 502 31.50 14.21 7.08
N GLY A 503 30.90 13.24 7.76
CA GLY A 503 30.14 13.46 9.00
C GLY A 503 31.03 13.85 10.17
N ASN A 504 30.45 14.53 11.17
CA ASN A 504 31.13 14.90 12.42
C ASN A 504 30.97 13.84 13.50
N LEU A 505 30.05 12.90 13.30
CA LEU A 505 29.78 11.71 14.12
C LEU A 505 29.85 10.47 13.25
N LEU A 506 30.67 9.48 13.64
CA LEU A 506 30.72 8.17 13.02
C LEU A 506 30.00 7.16 13.91
N LEU A 507 28.95 6.55 13.38
CA LEU A 507 28.22 5.46 14.04
C LEU A 507 28.49 4.15 13.32
N LEU A 508 28.95 3.14 14.06
CA LEU A 508 29.31 1.83 13.56
C LEU A 508 28.52 0.75 14.31
N ASP A 509 27.76 -0.06 13.58
CA ASP A 509 27.02 -1.18 14.18
C ASP A 509 27.57 -2.51 13.62
N GLU A 510 28.48 -3.14 14.35
CA GLU A 510 29.18 -4.40 14.02
C GLU A 510 29.71 -4.40 12.56
N PRO A 511 30.51 -3.41 12.14
CA PRO A 511 30.84 -3.15 10.74
C PRO A 511 31.63 -4.26 10.05
N THR A 512 32.14 -5.24 10.81
CA THR A 512 32.95 -6.35 10.29
C THR A 512 32.29 -7.71 10.51
N ALA A 513 31.07 -7.76 11.03
CA ALA A 513 30.35 -9.02 11.22
C ALA A 513 30.18 -9.77 9.89
N SER A 514 30.42 -11.05 9.88
CA SER A 514 30.27 -11.94 8.72
C SER A 514 31.28 -11.72 7.58
N LEU A 515 32.41 -11.05 7.85
CA LEU A 515 33.52 -10.89 6.89
C LEU A 515 34.57 -11.98 7.07
N ASP A 516 35.24 -12.34 5.96
CA ASP A 516 36.47 -13.11 6.01
C ASP A 516 37.64 -12.25 6.61
N ALA A 517 38.65 -12.88 7.15
CA ALA A 517 39.74 -12.20 7.86
C ALA A 517 40.47 -11.14 7.00
N GLN A 518 40.56 -11.32 5.68
CA GLN A 518 41.19 -10.35 4.80
C GLN A 518 40.32 -9.12 4.62
N SER A 519 39.03 -9.30 4.29
CA SER A 519 38.06 -8.21 4.17
C SER A 519 37.88 -7.45 5.48
N GLU A 520 37.87 -8.18 6.60
CA GLU A 520 37.79 -7.61 7.93
C GLU A 520 38.92 -6.61 8.21
N ASN A 521 40.19 -7.05 8.01
CA ASN A 521 41.36 -6.21 8.22
C ASN A 521 41.33 -4.94 7.33
N GLN A 522 40.90 -5.09 6.09
CA GLN A 522 40.76 -3.94 5.16
C GLN A 522 39.74 -2.93 5.64
N VAL A 523 38.56 -3.38 6.08
CA VAL A 523 37.50 -2.52 6.62
C VAL A 523 37.97 -1.82 7.89
N LEU A 524 38.65 -2.51 8.79
CA LEU A 524 39.16 -1.93 10.03
C LEU A 524 40.21 -0.85 9.80
N GLN A 525 41.15 -1.08 8.89
CA GLN A 525 42.16 -0.07 8.54
C GLN A 525 41.48 1.21 8.00
N ALA A 526 40.47 1.06 7.14
CA ALA A 526 39.69 2.17 6.63
C ALA A 526 38.95 2.92 7.75
N LEU A 527 38.28 2.20 8.66
CA LEU A 527 37.54 2.78 9.77
C LEU A 527 38.44 3.50 10.77
N GLN A 528 39.62 2.95 11.09
CA GLN A 528 40.60 3.61 11.96
C GLN A 528 41.10 4.94 11.41
N HIS A 529 41.23 5.07 10.09
CA HIS A 529 41.62 6.34 9.46
C HIS A 529 40.55 7.43 9.65
N ILE A 530 39.27 7.04 9.56
CA ILE A 530 38.14 7.96 9.69
C ILE A 530 37.93 8.36 11.15
N SER A 531 37.99 7.40 12.06
CA SER A 531 37.64 7.59 13.49
C SER A 531 38.51 8.63 14.19
N ARG A 532 39.77 8.80 13.77
CA ARG A 532 40.70 9.76 14.40
C ARG A 532 40.29 11.23 14.23
N GLN A 533 39.41 11.55 13.32
CA GLN A 533 39.07 12.92 12.96
C GLN A 533 37.71 13.39 13.51
N GLN A 534 36.89 12.48 14.07
CA GLN A 534 35.51 12.74 14.49
C GLN A 534 35.14 11.95 15.73
N THR A 535 34.00 12.31 16.35
CA THR A 535 33.44 11.51 17.44
C THR A 535 32.94 10.17 16.88
N THR A 536 33.30 9.06 17.52
CA THR A 536 32.95 7.72 17.05
C THR A 536 32.24 6.92 18.12
N VAL A 537 31.10 6.33 17.75
CA VAL A 537 30.36 5.36 18.60
C VAL A 537 30.28 4.04 17.83
N MET A 538 30.78 2.99 18.42
CA MET A 538 30.86 1.69 17.78
C MET A 538 30.22 0.59 18.63
N ILE A 539 29.30 -0.16 18.05
CA ILE A 539 28.92 -1.47 18.60
C ILE A 539 29.92 -2.49 18.04
N THR A 540 30.67 -3.12 18.91
CA THR A 540 31.61 -4.16 18.52
C THR A 540 31.68 -5.25 19.58
N HIS A 541 32.08 -6.40 19.13
CA HIS A 541 32.34 -7.54 19.98
C HIS A 541 33.84 -7.96 19.96
N ARG A 542 34.69 -7.23 19.25
CA ARG A 542 36.10 -7.55 19.07
C ARG A 542 36.96 -6.91 20.17
N ILE A 543 37.81 -7.70 20.76
CA ILE A 543 38.69 -7.28 21.86
C ILE A 543 39.68 -6.21 21.37
N GLU A 544 40.20 -6.36 20.15
CA GLU A 544 41.19 -5.45 19.56
C GLU A 544 40.61 -4.02 19.40
N ASP A 545 39.35 -3.91 18.97
CA ASP A 545 38.66 -2.64 18.82
C ASP A 545 38.39 -2.00 20.19
N LEU A 546 37.98 -2.80 21.17
CA LEU A 546 37.68 -2.35 22.54
C LEU A 546 38.91 -1.76 23.24
N LYS A 547 40.12 -2.29 22.96
CA LYS A 547 41.37 -1.75 23.49
C LYS A 547 41.74 -0.38 22.97
N GLN A 548 41.18 0.01 21.81
CA GLN A 548 41.46 1.29 21.17
C GLN A 548 40.44 2.37 21.51
N CYS A 549 39.37 2.02 22.21
CA CYS A 549 38.34 2.96 22.61
C CYS A 549 38.70 3.70 23.89
N ASP A 550 38.38 5.00 23.95
CA ASP A 550 38.56 5.83 25.13
C ASP A 550 37.62 5.41 26.26
N THR A 551 36.43 4.94 25.90
CA THR A 551 35.41 4.52 26.87
C THR A 551 34.61 3.35 26.34
N ILE A 552 34.32 2.39 27.19
CA ILE A 552 33.45 1.24 26.92
C ILE A 552 32.19 1.38 27.79
N LEU A 553 31.03 1.34 27.14
CA LEU A 553 29.73 1.35 27.76
C LEU A 553 29.17 -0.08 27.69
N VAL A 554 28.96 -0.69 28.86
CA VAL A 554 28.50 -2.09 28.97
C VAL A 554 27.02 -2.11 29.27
N MET A 555 26.22 -2.69 28.35
CA MET A 555 24.77 -2.79 28.48
C MET A 555 24.33 -4.23 28.81
N ARG A 556 23.34 -4.34 29.71
CA ARG A 556 22.65 -5.60 30.01
C ARG A 556 21.18 -5.31 30.35
N HIS A 557 20.26 -6.04 29.71
CA HIS A 557 18.81 -5.89 29.95
C HIS A 557 18.29 -4.46 29.89
N GLY A 558 18.80 -3.66 28.95
CA GLY A 558 18.38 -2.25 28.79
C GLY A 558 19.04 -1.26 29.74
N GLN A 559 19.99 -1.66 30.58
CA GLN A 559 20.71 -0.83 31.55
C GLN A 559 22.18 -0.70 31.20
N ILE A 560 22.78 0.44 31.56
CA ILE A 560 24.23 0.60 31.60
C ILE A 560 24.71 0.09 32.96
N ILE A 561 25.46 -1.02 32.95
CA ILE A 561 25.93 -1.66 34.17
C ILE A 561 27.39 -1.35 34.50
N GLN A 562 28.19 -1.00 33.48
CA GLN A 562 29.58 -0.57 33.65
C GLN A 562 29.95 0.47 32.60
N LEU A 563 30.80 1.41 32.96
CA LEU A 563 31.35 2.45 32.09
C LEU A 563 32.82 2.70 32.48
N GLY A 564 33.77 2.68 31.54
CA GLY A 564 35.17 2.94 31.83
C GLY A 564 36.10 2.52 30.70
N HIS A 565 37.39 2.60 30.93
CA HIS A 565 38.43 2.14 29.99
C HIS A 565 38.59 0.63 30.00
N PHE A 566 39.10 0.05 28.93
CA PHE A 566 39.34 -1.39 28.79
C PHE A 566 40.11 -1.96 29.97
N ASP A 567 41.24 -1.34 30.35
CA ASP A 567 42.11 -1.80 31.42
C ASP A 567 41.44 -1.89 32.79
N GLN A 568 40.46 -1.01 33.05
CA GLN A 568 39.67 -1.01 34.28
C GLN A 568 38.62 -2.10 34.30
N LEU A 569 37.96 -2.32 33.14
CA LEU A 569 36.79 -3.21 33.05
C LEU A 569 37.16 -4.67 32.82
N GLN A 570 38.35 -4.99 32.24
CA GLN A 570 38.74 -6.33 31.84
C GLN A 570 38.87 -7.32 33.00
N HIS A 571 39.06 -6.83 34.23
CA HIS A 571 39.34 -7.65 35.40
C HIS A 571 38.13 -7.85 36.32
N GLN A 572 37.00 -7.16 36.09
CA GLN A 572 35.88 -7.21 37.02
C GLN A 572 34.52 -7.00 36.38
N GLY A 573 33.51 -7.59 37.01
CA GLY A 573 32.09 -7.42 36.61
C GLY A 573 31.73 -8.14 35.31
N PHE A 574 30.61 -7.78 34.76
CA PHE A 574 30.00 -8.42 33.59
C PHE A 574 30.86 -8.32 32.32
N PHE A 575 31.64 -7.24 32.18
CA PHE A 575 32.55 -7.12 31.02
C PHE A 575 33.63 -8.21 31.04
N ALA A 576 34.24 -8.53 32.21
CA ALA A 576 35.18 -9.62 32.34
C ALA A 576 34.54 -10.99 32.00
N GLU A 577 33.30 -11.22 32.41
CA GLU A 577 32.52 -12.41 32.04
C GLU A 577 32.34 -12.51 30.50
N LEU A 578 31.97 -11.42 29.83
CA LEU A 578 31.84 -11.37 28.38
C LEU A 578 33.16 -11.64 27.65
N LEU A 579 34.27 -11.12 28.16
CA LEU A 579 35.60 -11.40 27.60
C LEU A 579 36.00 -12.88 27.75
N ALA A 580 35.75 -13.46 28.92
CA ALA A 580 36.04 -14.86 29.19
C ALA A 580 35.24 -15.83 28.31
N GLN A 581 33.93 -15.57 28.12
CA GLN A 581 33.09 -16.35 27.20
C GLN A 581 33.63 -16.32 25.78
N ARG A 582 34.06 -15.16 25.28
CA ARG A 582 34.59 -15.03 23.93
C ARG A 582 35.94 -15.67 23.70
N GLN A 583 36.80 -15.64 24.70
CA GLN A 583 38.08 -16.36 24.61
C GLN A 583 37.88 -17.88 24.51
N GLN A 584 36.78 -18.39 25.10
CA GLN A 584 36.39 -19.79 24.96
C GLN A 584 35.80 -20.13 23.58
N ASP A 585 35.11 -19.19 22.94
CA ASP A 585 34.53 -19.38 21.60
C ASP A 585 35.58 -19.31 20.46
N ILE A 586 36.77 -18.75 20.73
CA ILE A 586 37.87 -18.60 19.76
C ILE A 586 38.87 -19.80 19.84
N ASN A 587 38.92 -20.50 20.96
CA ASN A 587 39.73 -21.69 21.17
C ASN A 587 38.93 -22.98 20.87
#